data_3000591b753466fc47b185ffc78d368f
#
_entry.id   3000591b753466fc47b185ffc78d368f
#
_cell.length_a   1.000
_cell.length_b   1.000
_cell.length_c   1.000
_cell.angle_alpha   90.00
_cell.angle_beta   90.00
_cell.angle_gamma   90.00
#
_symmetry.space_group_name_H-M   'P 1'
#
loop_
_entity.id
_entity.type
_entity.pdbx_description
1 polymer ?
#
loop_
_entity_poly.entity_id
_entity_poly.type
_entity_poly.pdbx_seq_one_letter_code
_entity_poly.pdbx_strand_id
1 'polypeptide(L)'
;MANKRSLKKAINQICEELFSEAIAASLYGNVGNKENADALLVTIIKTECNYISRVSHPEPGIAAKSYYKDLREKFAAQVSEIADQINNL
;
A
#
# COMPACT_ATOMS: atom_id res chain seq x y z
N MET A 1 7.53 -13.14 15.67
CA MET A 1 7.06 -13.83 14.46
C MET A 1 5.78 -13.18 13.95
N ALA A 2 5.80 -12.70 12.73
CA ALA A 2 4.62 -12.04 12.17
C ALA A 2 3.55 -13.08 11.82
N ASN A 3 2.37 -12.95 12.41
CA ASN A 3 1.21 -13.75 12.03
C ASN A 3 0.35 -12.95 11.04
N LYS A 4 -0.69 -13.57 10.51
CA LYS A 4 -1.58 -12.92 9.55
C LYS A 4 -2.19 -11.62 10.09
N ARG A 5 -2.60 -11.64 11.35
CA ARG A 5 -3.20 -10.47 12.00
C ARG A 5 -2.22 -9.29 12.08
N SER A 6 -0.99 -9.55 12.51
CA SER A 6 0.06 -8.54 12.61
C SER A 6 0.40 -7.96 11.25
N LEU A 7 0.50 -8.82 10.23
CA LEU A 7 0.82 -8.40 8.88
C LEU A 7 -0.29 -7.53 8.29
N LYS A 8 -1.55 -7.90 8.46
CA LYS A 8 -2.69 -7.10 8.01
C LYS A 8 -2.70 -5.74 8.68
N LYS A 9 -2.43 -5.72 9.99
CA LYS A 9 -2.39 -4.47 10.75
C LYS A 9 -1.29 -3.55 10.25
N ALA A 10 -0.11 -4.10 9.97
CA ALA A 10 1.01 -3.33 9.43
C ALA A 10 0.66 -2.74 8.05
N ILE A 11 0.05 -3.54 7.18
CA ILE A 11 -0.38 -3.07 5.85
C ILE A 11 -1.39 -1.93 5.99
N ASN A 12 -2.39 -2.09 6.85
CA ASN A 12 -3.38 -1.05 7.10
C ASN A 12 -2.75 0.25 7.58
N GLN A 13 -1.84 0.17 8.54
CA GLN A 13 -1.18 1.35 9.11
C GLN A 13 -0.37 2.09 8.06
N ILE A 14 0.40 1.37 7.27
CA ILE A 14 1.22 1.95 6.22
C ILE A 14 0.35 2.63 5.15
N CYS A 15 -0.72 1.96 4.74
CA CYS A 15 -1.62 2.51 3.73
C CYS A 15 -2.38 3.73 4.25
N GLU A 16 -2.77 3.74 5.53
CA GLU A 16 -3.39 4.90 6.16
C GLU A 16 -2.45 6.11 6.17
N GLU A 17 -1.17 5.89 6.47
CA GLU A 17 -0.17 6.95 6.44
C GLU A 17 0.02 7.49 5.02
N LEU A 18 0.12 6.62 4.04
CA LEU A 18 0.22 7.02 2.64
C LEU A 18 -1.01 7.81 2.19
N PHE A 19 -2.18 7.36 2.58
CA PHE A 19 -3.43 8.02 2.26
C PHE A 19 -3.47 9.44 2.84
N SER A 20 -3.08 9.59 4.10
CA SER A 20 -3.00 10.90 4.76
C SER A 20 -2.01 11.83 4.08
N GLU A 21 -0.85 11.32 3.71
CA GLU A 21 0.18 12.09 3.00
C GLU A 21 -0.32 12.54 1.62
N ALA A 22 -1.02 11.67 0.91
CA ALA A 22 -1.58 11.99 -0.40
C ALA A 22 -2.66 13.07 -0.28
N ILE A 23 -3.51 13.00 0.74
CA ILE A 23 -4.52 14.04 1.00
C ILE A 23 -3.84 15.37 1.30
N ALA A 24 -2.83 15.37 2.17
CA ALA A 24 -2.09 16.59 2.51
C ALA A 24 -1.44 17.19 1.27
N ALA A 25 -0.80 16.39 0.44
CA ALA A 25 -0.17 16.84 -0.79
C ALA A 25 -1.22 17.42 -1.77
N SER A 26 -2.41 16.82 -1.82
CA SER A 26 -3.52 17.30 -2.64
C SER A 26 -4.02 18.67 -2.18
N LEU A 27 -4.07 18.89 -0.86
CA LEU A 27 -4.54 20.16 -0.29
C LEU A 27 -3.51 21.29 -0.39
N TYR A 28 -2.25 20.96 -0.22
CA TYR A 28 -1.17 21.95 -0.17
C TYR A 28 -0.33 22.00 -1.44
N GLY A 29 -0.61 21.13 -2.38
CA GLY A 29 0.11 21.06 -3.63
C GLY A 29 -0.51 21.94 -4.71
N ASN A 30 0.00 21.74 -5.91
CA ASN A 30 -0.43 22.47 -7.09
C ASN A 30 -1.86 22.07 -7.49
N VAL A 31 -2.71 23.07 -7.72
CA VAL A 31 -4.12 22.84 -8.09
C VAL A 31 -4.26 21.93 -9.33
N GLY A 32 -3.29 22.00 -10.25
CA GLY A 32 -3.31 21.19 -11.46
C GLY A 32 -3.12 19.70 -11.25
N ASN A 33 -2.73 19.28 -10.03
CA ASN A 33 -2.46 17.86 -9.72
C ASN A 33 -3.61 17.17 -9.01
N LYS A 34 -4.77 17.77 -8.91
CA LYS A 34 -5.89 17.18 -8.20
C LYS A 34 -6.31 15.83 -8.77
N GLU A 35 -6.38 15.72 -10.08
CA GLU A 35 -6.74 14.45 -10.73
C GLU A 35 -5.70 13.36 -10.44
N ASN A 36 -4.42 13.72 -10.46
CA ASN A 36 -3.35 12.80 -10.13
C ASN A 36 -3.41 12.36 -8.66
N ALA A 37 -3.71 13.29 -7.77
CA ALA A 37 -3.88 12.99 -6.35
C ALA A 37 -5.05 12.05 -6.12
N ASP A 38 -6.19 12.29 -6.76
CA ASP A 38 -7.38 11.45 -6.65
C ASP A 38 -7.10 10.03 -7.17
N ALA A 39 -6.42 9.92 -8.31
CA ALA A 39 -6.02 8.64 -8.87
C ALA A 39 -5.09 7.88 -7.92
N LEU A 40 -4.19 8.60 -7.27
CA LEU A 40 -3.25 8.01 -6.32
C LEU A 40 -3.97 7.51 -5.06
N LEU A 41 -4.97 8.25 -4.57
CA LEU A 41 -5.79 7.81 -3.44
C LEU A 41 -6.52 6.50 -3.75
N VAL A 42 -7.08 6.38 -4.95
CA VAL A 42 -7.71 5.13 -5.41
C VAL A 42 -6.69 4.01 -5.48
N THR A 43 -5.48 4.28 -5.98
CA THR A 43 -4.40 3.30 -6.06
C THR A 43 -4.03 2.78 -4.66
N ILE A 44 -3.93 3.66 -3.68
CA ILE A 44 -3.61 3.28 -2.30
C ILE A 44 -4.68 2.33 -1.74
N ILE A 45 -5.96 2.66 -1.94
CA ILE A 45 -7.07 1.83 -1.46
C ILE A 45 -7.03 0.45 -2.14
N LYS A 46 -6.82 0.41 -3.45
CA LYS A 46 -6.73 -0.85 -4.19
C LYS A 46 -5.54 -1.69 -3.73
N THR A 47 -4.40 -1.06 -3.48
CA THR A 47 -3.20 -1.74 -2.99
C THR A 47 -3.46 -2.36 -1.63
N GLU A 48 -4.07 -1.60 -0.72
CA GLU A 48 -4.44 -2.11 0.61
C GLU A 48 -5.32 -3.34 0.50
N CYS A 49 -6.43 -3.24 -0.24
CA CYS A 49 -7.36 -4.34 -0.41
C CYS A 49 -6.70 -5.57 -1.02
N ASN A 50 -5.86 -5.36 -2.04
CA ASN A 50 -5.17 -6.44 -2.72
C ASN A 50 -4.23 -7.21 -1.79
N TYR A 51 -3.41 -6.49 -1.03
CA TYR A 51 -2.44 -7.14 -0.14
C TYR A 51 -3.10 -7.75 1.10
N ILE A 52 -4.14 -7.12 1.64
CA ILE A 52 -4.92 -7.71 2.73
C ILE A 52 -5.55 -9.04 2.27
N SER A 53 -6.11 -9.05 1.07
CA SER A 53 -6.69 -10.27 0.49
C SER A 53 -5.63 -11.37 0.32
N ARG A 54 -4.44 -11.01 -0.16
CA ARG A 54 -3.33 -11.97 -0.34
C ARG A 54 -2.86 -12.57 0.99
N VAL A 55 -2.88 -11.78 2.06
CA VAL A 55 -2.53 -12.29 3.40
C VAL A 55 -3.56 -13.31 3.84
N SER A 56 -4.84 -13.05 3.57
CA SER A 56 -5.94 -13.94 3.97
C SER A 56 -6.01 -15.22 3.14
N HIS A 57 -5.56 -15.18 1.89
CA HIS A 57 -5.70 -16.28 0.94
C HIS A 57 -4.36 -16.63 0.31
N PRO A 58 -3.45 -17.27 1.08
CA PRO A 58 -2.16 -17.69 0.55
C PRO A 58 -2.33 -18.70 -0.57
N GLU A 59 -1.43 -18.64 -1.53
CA GLU A 59 -1.47 -19.51 -2.69
C GLU A 59 -1.11 -20.95 -2.29
N PRO A 60 -1.96 -21.96 -2.63
CA PRO A 60 -1.64 -23.34 -2.31
C PRO A 60 -0.43 -23.83 -3.09
N GLY A 61 0.36 -24.71 -2.49
CA GLY A 61 1.55 -25.27 -3.11
C GLY A 61 2.82 -24.48 -2.86
N ILE A 62 2.73 -23.28 -2.29
CA ILE A 62 3.89 -22.47 -1.92
C ILE A 62 4.04 -22.49 -0.40
N ALA A 63 5.28 -22.71 0.07
CA ALA A 63 5.55 -22.67 1.51
C ALA A 63 5.16 -21.30 2.08
N ALA A 64 4.46 -21.31 3.22
CA ALA A 64 3.97 -20.07 3.84
C ALA A 64 5.07 -19.04 4.06
N LYS A 65 6.23 -19.49 4.51
CA LYS A 65 7.38 -18.63 4.77
C LYS A 65 7.83 -17.89 3.50
N SER A 66 7.94 -18.62 2.39
CA SER A 66 8.34 -18.06 1.10
C SER A 66 7.27 -17.11 0.54
N TYR A 67 6.02 -17.50 0.68
CA TYR A 67 4.89 -16.72 0.20
C TYR A 67 4.83 -15.35 0.90
N TYR A 68 4.91 -15.33 2.23
CA TYR A 68 4.83 -14.08 2.98
C TYR A 68 6.08 -13.22 2.84
N LYS A 69 7.24 -13.83 2.66
CA LYS A 69 8.46 -13.09 2.37
C LYS A 69 8.33 -12.34 1.05
N ASP A 70 7.89 -13.03 0.01
CA ASP A 70 7.67 -12.44 -1.32
C ASP A 70 6.61 -11.33 -1.27
N LEU A 71 5.53 -11.57 -0.55
CA LEU A 71 4.45 -10.60 -0.37
C LEU A 71 4.96 -9.31 0.27
N ARG A 72 5.76 -9.42 1.33
CA ARG A 72 6.34 -8.27 2.00
C ARG A 72 7.28 -7.48 1.10
N GLU A 73 8.09 -8.17 0.32
CA GLU A 73 9.02 -7.53 -0.61
C GLU A 73 8.25 -6.76 -1.70
N LYS A 74 7.21 -7.36 -2.25
CA LYS A 74 6.38 -6.72 -3.26
C LYS A 74 5.61 -5.54 -2.69
N PHE A 75 5.10 -5.69 -1.48
CA PHE A 75 4.39 -4.60 -0.80
C PHE A 75 5.33 -3.42 -0.54
N ALA A 76 6.53 -3.69 -0.05
CA ALA A 76 7.53 -2.64 0.21
C ALA A 76 7.89 -1.88 -1.08
N ALA A 77 8.05 -2.60 -2.19
CA ALA A 77 8.33 -1.98 -3.48
C ALA A 77 7.17 -1.09 -3.93
N GLN A 78 5.94 -1.56 -3.74
CA GLN A 78 4.73 -0.81 -4.09
C GLN A 78 4.60 0.46 -3.24
N VAL A 79 4.87 0.35 -1.95
CA VAL A 79 4.85 1.50 -1.03
C VAL A 79 5.88 2.55 -1.44
N SER A 80 7.09 2.11 -1.78
CA SER A 80 8.14 3.01 -2.23
C SER A 80 7.73 3.77 -3.50
N GLU A 81 7.13 3.08 -4.45
CA GLU A 81 6.64 3.68 -5.69
C GLU A 81 5.54 4.71 -5.42
N ILE A 82 4.60 4.37 -4.56
CA ILE A 82 3.51 5.28 -4.19
C ILE A 82 4.07 6.51 -3.47
N ALA A 83 5.02 6.33 -2.56
CA ALA A 83 5.66 7.43 -1.85
C ALA A 83 6.35 8.39 -2.82
N ASP A 84 7.03 7.86 -3.83
CA ASP A 84 7.66 8.68 -4.86
C ASP A 84 6.62 9.48 -5.64
N GLN A 85 5.48 8.88 -5.96
CA GLN A 85 4.40 9.56 -6.66
C GLN A 85 3.80 10.68 -5.81
N ILE A 86 3.66 10.46 -4.50
CA ILE A 86 3.19 11.50 -3.58
C ILE A 86 4.16 12.68 -3.57
N ASN A 87 5.46 12.40 -3.52
CA ASN A 87 6.49 13.45 -3.51
C ASN A 87 6.50 14.27 -4.81
N ASN A 88 5.99 13.72 -5.89
CA ASN A 88 5.94 14.39 -7.19
C ASN A 88 4.61 15.13 -7.44
N LEU A 89 3.72 15.14 -6.47
CA LEU A 89 2.46 15.89 -6.59
C LEU A 89 2.67 17.44 -6.43
#